data_63869ff54164ba664076a5d7c4105c5b
#
_entry.id   63869ff54164ba664076a5d7c4105c5b
#
_cell.length_a   1.000
_cell.length_b   1.000
_cell.length_c   1.000
_cell.angle_alpha   90.00
_cell.angle_beta   90.00
_cell.angle_gamma   90.00
#
_symmetry.space_group_name_H-M   'P 1'
#
loop_
_entity.id
_entity.type
_entity.pdbx_description
1 polymer ?
#
loop_
_entity_poly.entity_id
_entity_poly.type
_entity_poly.pdbx_seq_one_letter_code
_entity_poly.pdbx_strand_id
1 'polypeptide(L)'
;MNAKQGNLSINSENIFPIIKKWLYSDHDIFVRELVSNGCDAITKLKKLSLMGEYTLPESYAPCVQVETNDEEKTITFLDNGLGMTAEEVDQYINQIAFSGAKDFLEKYKDKSNDDQIIGHFGLGFYSAFMVADRVEIDTLSFREGAEAVHWESDGGMDYAMEGSEKTDIGTRITLHLNEDSYEFSNEYRVREILEKYCSFMPTEIYLHKENAEPEYDEVETGEKDADGNPIKEKVLKTPQPINDTTPLWTKHPNEIGRAHV
;
A
#
# COMPACT_ATOMS: atom_id res chain seq x y z
N MET A 1 12.90 26.85 45.55
CA MET A 1 13.10 25.74 44.58
C MET A 1 13.57 26.33 43.28
N ASN A 2 14.74 25.95 42.78
CA ASN A 2 15.20 26.39 41.45
C ASN A 2 14.38 25.67 40.38
N ALA A 3 13.86 26.40 39.41
CA ALA A 3 13.13 25.82 38.26
C ALA A 3 14.10 24.89 37.51
N LYS A 4 13.71 23.60 37.38
CA LYS A 4 14.43 22.61 36.58
C LYS A 4 13.75 22.54 35.23
N GLN A 5 14.44 22.97 34.17
CA GLN A 5 14.04 22.72 32.80
C GLN A 5 14.73 21.46 32.30
N GLY A 6 14.01 20.60 31.56
CA GLY A 6 14.53 19.39 30.96
C GLY A 6 13.66 18.99 29.79
N ASN A 7 14.18 18.16 28.90
CA ASN A 7 13.45 17.60 27.78
C ASN A 7 12.74 16.30 28.22
N LEU A 8 11.53 16.06 27.69
CA LEU A 8 10.89 14.75 27.78
C LEU A 8 11.67 13.77 26.91
N SER A 9 12.01 12.62 27.45
CA SER A 9 12.60 11.51 26.70
C SER A 9 11.59 10.39 26.56
N ILE A 10 11.56 9.77 25.39
CA ILE A 10 10.73 8.59 25.10
C ILE A 10 11.64 7.37 25.17
N ASN A 11 11.24 6.36 25.95
CA ASN A 11 11.89 5.05 25.95
C ASN A 11 11.12 4.15 24.97
N SER A 12 11.76 3.75 23.89
CA SER A 12 11.18 2.92 22.83
C SER A 12 10.72 1.54 23.34
N GLU A 13 11.43 0.95 24.31
CA GLU A 13 11.04 -0.33 24.93
C GLU A 13 9.62 -0.29 25.55
N ASN A 14 9.21 0.87 26.07
CA ASN A 14 7.90 1.03 26.67
C ASN A 14 6.81 1.46 25.67
N ILE A 15 7.20 2.08 24.56
CA ILE A 15 6.23 2.61 23.60
C ILE A 15 5.72 1.52 22.65
N PHE A 16 6.58 0.59 22.24
CA PHE A 16 6.25 -0.45 21.26
C PHE A 16 5.11 -1.37 21.73
N PRO A 17 5.08 -1.88 22.98
CA PRO A 17 3.94 -2.62 23.51
C PRO A 17 2.64 -1.81 23.56
N ILE A 18 2.74 -0.48 23.75
CA ILE A 18 1.59 0.42 23.75
C ILE A 18 1.05 0.56 22.31
N ILE A 19 1.93 0.74 21.34
CA ILE A 19 1.57 0.79 19.91
C ILE A 19 0.87 -0.50 19.50
N LYS A 20 1.48 -1.66 19.78
CA LYS A 20 0.90 -2.99 19.46
C LYS A 20 -0.50 -3.17 20.03
N LYS A 21 -0.79 -2.68 21.20
CA LYS A 21 -2.02 -3.02 21.94
C LYS A 21 -3.08 -1.91 21.89
N TRP A 22 -2.68 -0.65 21.75
CA TRP A 22 -3.56 0.48 22.03
C TRP A 22 -3.57 1.57 20.96
N LEU A 23 -2.75 1.46 19.89
CA LEU A 23 -2.68 2.49 18.85
C LEU A 23 -4.03 2.66 18.15
N TYR A 24 -4.71 1.55 17.91
CA TYR A 24 -6.05 1.54 17.31
C TYR A 24 -6.96 0.56 18.07
N SER A 25 -8.21 0.94 18.24
CA SER A 25 -9.25 0.08 18.84
C SER A 25 -9.83 -0.95 17.86
N ASP A 26 -9.66 -0.73 16.56
CA ASP A 26 -10.11 -1.59 15.46
C ASP A 26 -8.88 -2.08 14.69
N HIS A 27 -8.65 -3.39 14.69
CA HIS A 27 -7.51 -3.99 14.02
C HIS A 27 -7.59 -3.86 12.50
N ASP A 28 -8.78 -3.79 11.91
CA ASP A 28 -8.99 -3.60 10.45
C ASP A 28 -8.21 -2.39 9.89
N ILE A 29 -7.89 -1.43 10.76
CA ILE A 29 -7.29 -0.16 10.36
C ILE A 29 -5.89 -0.33 9.73
N PHE A 30 -5.16 -1.43 10.05
CA PHE A 30 -3.84 -1.65 9.47
C PHE A 30 -3.90 -1.74 7.93
N VAL A 31 -4.97 -2.32 7.38
CA VAL A 31 -5.17 -2.41 5.93
C VAL A 31 -5.23 -1.00 5.32
N ARG A 32 -6.03 -0.11 5.93
CA ARG A 32 -6.14 1.28 5.47
C ARG A 32 -4.80 2.01 5.54
N GLU A 33 -4.07 1.84 6.63
CA GLU A 33 -2.79 2.53 6.85
C GLU A 33 -1.74 2.09 5.82
N LEU A 34 -1.61 0.78 5.56
CA LEU A 34 -0.63 0.27 4.58
C LEU A 34 -1.02 0.63 3.14
N VAL A 35 -2.30 0.53 2.78
CA VAL A 35 -2.79 0.98 1.47
C VAL A 35 -2.58 2.48 1.27
N SER A 36 -2.85 3.30 2.32
CA SER A 36 -2.61 4.75 2.25
C SER A 36 -1.14 5.09 2.03
N ASN A 37 -0.23 4.37 2.69
CA ASN A 37 1.21 4.55 2.49
C ASN A 37 1.62 4.24 1.05
N GLY A 38 1.09 3.18 0.45
CA GLY A 38 1.30 2.85 -0.97
C GLY A 38 0.76 3.93 -1.90
N CYS A 39 -0.47 4.42 -1.66
CA CYS A 39 -1.04 5.54 -2.42
C CYS A 39 -0.18 6.81 -2.33
N ASP A 40 0.35 7.11 -1.14
CA ASP A 40 1.22 8.27 -0.92
C ASP A 40 2.56 8.13 -1.64
N ALA A 41 3.16 6.92 -1.64
CA ALA A 41 4.39 6.62 -2.36
C ALA A 41 4.21 6.81 -3.88
N ILE A 42 3.09 6.36 -4.44
CA ILE A 42 2.72 6.53 -5.84
C ILE A 42 2.46 8.02 -6.16
N THR A 43 1.73 8.72 -5.29
CA THR A 43 1.44 10.15 -5.46
C THR A 43 2.74 10.98 -5.49
N LYS A 44 3.69 10.68 -4.61
CA LYS A 44 4.99 11.32 -4.57
C LYS A 44 5.79 11.06 -5.86
N LEU A 45 5.81 9.82 -6.35
CA LEU A 45 6.51 9.46 -7.59
C LEU A 45 5.91 10.20 -8.81
N LYS A 46 4.57 10.26 -8.91
CA LYS A 46 3.88 11.05 -9.95
C LYS A 46 4.24 12.54 -9.87
N LYS A 47 4.31 13.12 -8.66
CA LYS A 47 4.71 14.52 -8.48
C LYS A 47 6.15 14.76 -8.92
N LEU A 48 7.09 13.87 -8.61
CA LEU A 48 8.47 13.97 -9.09
C LEU A 48 8.55 13.92 -10.62
N SER A 49 7.73 13.08 -11.25
CA SER A 49 7.66 13.03 -12.72
C SER A 49 7.10 14.33 -13.32
N LEU A 50 6.05 14.89 -12.74
CA LEU A 50 5.48 16.17 -13.20
C LEU A 50 6.48 17.34 -13.05
N MET A 51 7.38 17.26 -12.08
CA MET A 51 8.44 18.25 -11.86
C MET A 51 9.68 18.02 -12.74
N GLY A 52 9.72 16.93 -13.52
CA GLY A 52 10.85 16.57 -14.37
C GLY A 52 12.04 15.98 -13.61
N GLU A 53 11.86 15.59 -12.34
CA GLU A 53 12.89 14.94 -11.52
C GLU A 53 12.97 13.41 -11.76
N TYR A 54 11.95 12.84 -12.40
CA TYR A 54 11.88 11.44 -12.80
C TYR A 54 11.07 11.27 -14.08
N THR A 55 11.41 10.29 -14.91
CA THR A 55 10.64 9.95 -16.11
C THR A 55 9.93 8.62 -15.89
N LEU A 56 8.60 8.65 -15.79
CA LEU A 56 7.80 7.43 -15.69
C LEU A 56 7.88 6.64 -17.00
N PRO A 57 8.01 5.31 -16.94
CA PRO A 57 7.86 4.45 -18.12
C PRO A 57 6.50 4.65 -18.80
N GLU A 58 6.42 4.51 -20.13
CA GLU A 58 5.12 4.59 -20.86
C GLU A 58 4.11 3.53 -20.39
N SER A 59 4.60 2.37 -19.95
CA SER A 59 3.79 1.27 -19.41
C SER A 59 3.43 1.42 -17.94
N TYR A 60 3.79 2.54 -17.28
CA TYR A 60 3.53 2.71 -15.86
C TYR A 60 2.05 2.82 -15.55
N ALA A 61 1.51 1.81 -14.89
CA ALA A 61 0.14 1.77 -14.37
C ALA A 61 0.18 1.82 -12.84
N PRO A 62 -0.12 2.98 -12.24
CA PRO A 62 -0.04 3.14 -10.78
C PRO A 62 -1.10 2.30 -10.07
N CYS A 63 -0.68 1.41 -9.20
CA CYS A 63 -1.59 0.57 -8.43
C CYS A 63 -1.01 0.14 -7.08
N VAL A 64 -1.90 -0.14 -6.15
CA VAL A 64 -1.62 -0.90 -4.93
C VAL A 64 -2.24 -2.28 -5.11
N GLN A 65 -1.48 -3.33 -4.85
CA GLN A 65 -1.96 -4.70 -4.86
C GLN A 65 -1.97 -5.23 -3.43
N VAL A 66 -3.01 -5.94 -3.07
CA VAL A 66 -3.14 -6.66 -1.80
C VAL A 66 -3.28 -8.14 -2.11
N GLU A 67 -2.40 -8.95 -1.55
CA GLU A 67 -2.37 -10.40 -1.78
C GLU A 67 -2.63 -11.12 -0.46
N THR A 68 -3.49 -12.13 -0.47
CA THR A 68 -3.78 -12.97 0.70
C THR A 68 -3.35 -14.40 0.44
N ASN A 69 -2.76 -15.04 1.45
CA ASN A 69 -2.36 -16.45 1.40
C ASN A 69 -2.89 -17.18 2.63
N ASP A 70 -3.92 -18.02 2.42
CA ASP A 70 -4.53 -18.80 3.51
C ASP A 70 -3.64 -19.93 4.03
N GLU A 71 -2.70 -20.42 3.22
CA GLU A 71 -1.82 -21.53 3.58
C GLU A 71 -0.67 -21.03 4.44
N GLU A 72 0.00 -19.96 3.97
CA GLU A 72 1.14 -19.34 4.66
C GLU A 72 0.73 -18.39 5.78
N LYS A 73 -0.58 -18.07 5.90
CA LYS A 73 -1.10 -17.11 6.86
C LYS A 73 -0.46 -15.75 6.73
N THR A 74 -0.35 -15.28 5.48
CA THR A 74 0.21 -13.98 5.16
C THR A 74 -0.80 -13.06 4.47
N ILE A 75 -0.57 -11.76 4.63
CA ILE A 75 -1.14 -10.71 3.79
C ILE A 75 -0.02 -9.81 3.33
N THR A 76 0.01 -9.51 2.02
CA THR A 76 1.06 -8.73 1.39
C THR A 76 0.48 -7.49 0.72
N PHE A 77 1.15 -6.36 0.89
CA PHE A 77 0.82 -5.08 0.26
C PHE A 77 1.97 -4.68 -0.66
N LEU A 78 1.64 -4.44 -1.93
CA LEU A 78 2.60 -4.02 -2.94
C LEU A 78 2.19 -2.68 -3.51
N ASP A 79 3.12 -1.75 -3.63
CA ASP A 79 2.96 -0.53 -4.39
C ASP A 79 4.08 -0.40 -5.44
N ASN A 80 3.79 0.28 -6.52
CA ASN A 80 4.77 0.68 -7.52
C ASN A 80 5.09 2.18 -7.43
N GLY A 81 5.14 2.69 -6.19
CA GLY A 81 5.53 4.05 -5.88
C GLY A 81 7.04 4.27 -5.90
N LEU A 82 7.50 5.27 -5.16
CA LEU A 82 8.92 5.71 -5.21
C LEU A 82 9.92 4.72 -4.58
N GLY A 83 9.46 3.74 -3.79
CA GLY A 83 10.35 2.86 -3.04
C GLY A 83 11.23 3.59 -2.02
N MET A 84 12.18 2.88 -1.42
CA MET A 84 13.10 3.42 -0.42
C MET A 84 14.52 2.91 -0.64
N THR A 85 15.52 3.74 -0.32
CA THR A 85 16.92 3.31 -0.14
C THR A 85 17.13 2.76 1.28
N ALA A 86 18.28 2.14 1.55
CA ALA A 86 18.62 1.67 2.89
C ALA A 86 18.57 2.78 3.95
N GLU A 87 19.08 3.97 3.60
CA GLU A 87 19.06 5.13 4.49
C GLU A 87 17.63 5.64 4.73
N GLU A 88 16.76 5.56 3.71
CA GLU A 88 15.35 5.93 3.84
C GLU A 88 14.58 4.91 4.69
N VAL A 89 14.91 3.62 4.61
CA VAL A 89 14.37 2.59 5.53
C VAL A 89 14.80 2.88 6.97
N ASP A 90 16.07 3.19 7.22
CA ASP A 90 16.54 3.59 8.55
C ASP A 90 15.81 4.82 9.08
N GLN A 91 15.51 5.78 8.20
CA GLN A 91 14.89 7.05 8.59
C GLN A 91 13.37 6.93 8.79
N TYR A 92 12.66 6.18 7.92
CA TYR A 92 11.19 6.18 7.88
C TYR A 92 10.57 4.95 8.54
N ILE A 93 11.33 3.85 8.63
CA ILE A 93 10.86 2.59 9.22
C ILE A 93 11.43 2.40 10.63
N ASN A 94 12.73 2.67 10.85
CA ASN A 94 13.36 2.44 12.13
C ASN A 94 13.18 3.59 13.14
N GLN A 95 12.70 4.77 12.70
CA GLN A 95 12.41 5.91 13.59
C GLN A 95 10.91 6.08 13.79
N ILE A 96 10.42 5.67 14.96
CA ILE A 96 8.99 5.79 15.33
C ILE A 96 8.55 7.25 15.30
N ALA A 97 7.37 7.51 14.69
CA ALA A 97 6.77 8.83 14.56
C ALA A 97 7.57 9.82 13.68
N PHE A 98 8.48 9.34 12.85
CA PHE A 98 9.11 10.13 11.80
C PHE A 98 8.30 9.98 10.49
N SER A 99 7.91 11.10 9.87
CA SER A 99 7.10 11.09 8.65
C SER A 99 7.83 11.74 7.49
N GLY A 100 8.18 10.95 6.47
CA GLY A 100 8.71 11.45 5.21
C GLY A 100 7.71 12.31 4.40
N ALA A 101 6.43 12.32 4.78
CA ALA A 101 5.43 13.22 4.19
C ALA A 101 5.74 14.68 4.49
N LYS A 102 6.15 14.98 5.73
CA LYS A 102 6.47 16.34 6.15
C LYS A 102 7.70 16.89 5.40
N ASP A 103 8.76 16.11 5.30
CA ASP A 103 9.98 16.51 4.58
C ASP A 103 9.68 16.71 3.08
N PHE A 104 8.85 15.85 2.50
CA PHE A 104 8.42 15.97 1.11
C PHE A 104 7.61 17.26 0.89
N LEU A 105 6.63 17.53 1.75
CA LEU A 105 5.82 18.75 1.67
C LEU A 105 6.64 20.00 1.86
N GLU A 106 7.57 20.03 2.82
CA GLU A 106 8.47 21.18 3.03
C GLU A 106 9.36 21.45 1.81
N LYS A 107 9.92 20.39 1.21
CA LYS A 107 10.78 20.49 0.02
C LYS A 107 10.03 21.02 -1.21
N TYR A 108 8.74 20.69 -1.34
CA TYR A 108 7.94 20.97 -2.53
C TYR A 108 6.75 21.92 -2.28
N LYS A 109 6.78 22.68 -1.20
CA LYS A 109 5.69 23.55 -0.70
C LYS A 109 5.13 24.55 -1.72
N ASP A 110 5.98 25.05 -2.61
CA ASP A 110 5.59 26.04 -3.62
C ASP A 110 5.00 25.41 -4.90
N LYS A 111 5.00 24.07 -5.03
CA LYS A 111 4.66 23.36 -6.25
C LYS A 111 3.57 22.30 -6.10
N SER A 112 3.05 22.09 -4.89
CA SER A 112 2.08 21.02 -4.63
C SER A 112 0.85 21.53 -3.88
N ASN A 113 -0.34 21.06 -4.28
CA ASN A 113 -1.51 21.15 -3.42
C ASN A 113 -1.31 20.16 -2.26
N ASP A 114 -1.34 20.65 -1.01
CA ASP A 114 -1.10 19.89 0.22
C ASP A 114 -2.10 18.73 0.45
N ASP A 115 -3.26 18.78 -0.23
CA ASP A 115 -4.42 17.92 0.05
C ASP A 115 -4.31 16.47 -0.47
N GLN A 116 -3.19 16.07 -1.09
CA GLN A 116 -3.11 14.75 -1.74
C GLN A 116 -2.30 13.70 -0.97
N ILE A 117 -1.63 14.05 0.10
CA ILE A 117 -0.88 13.12 0.95
C ILE A 117 -1.73 12.76 2.17
N ILE A 118 -1.94 11.46 2.40
CA ILE A 118 -2.85 10.94 3.42
C ILE A 118 -2.13 10.77 4.76
N GLY A 119 -0.91 10.21 4.74
CA GLY A 119 -0.14 9.88 5.94
C GLY A 119 0.70 11.05 6.45
N HIS A 120 0.45 11.49 7.70
CA HIS A 120 1.13 12.65 8.29
C HIS A 120 2.00 12.35 9.52
N PHE A 121 1.77 11.21 10.21
CA PHE A 121 2.30 11.01 11.56
C PHE A 121 3.43 9.99 11.69
N GLY A 122 3.73 9.22 10.63
CA GLY A 122 4.78 8.18 10.67
C GLY A 122 4.49 7.03 11.67
N LEU A 123 3.21 6.79 11.98
CA LEU A 123 2.78 5.72 12.89
C LEU A 123 2.00 4.62 12.17
N GLY A 124 1.46 4.89 10.99
CA GLY A 124 0.57 3.97 10.27
C GLY A 124 1.20 2.61 10.00
N PHE A 125 2.47 2.58 9.60
CA PHE A 125 3.20 1.34 9.35
C PHE A 125 3.21 0.40 10.57
N TYR A 126 3.37 0.95 11.77
CA TYR A 126 3.47 0.14 12.99
C TYR A 126 2.16 -0.57 13.36
N SER A 127 1.02 -0.20 12.75
CA SER A 127 -0.22 -0.94 12.89
C SER A 127 -0.12 -2.39 12.39
N ALA A 128 0.81 -2.69 11.49
CA ALA A 128 1.12 -4.04 11.03
C ALA A 128 1.44 -5.00 12.19
N PHE A 129 2.15 -4.51 13.21
CA PHE A 129 2.53 -5.31 14.37
C PHE A 129 1.38 -5.60 15.36
N MET A 130 0.19 -5.05 15.14
CA MET A 130 -1.02 -5.44 15.89
C MET A 130 -1.53 -6.81 15.46
N VAL A 131 -1.27 -7.19 14.19
CA VAL A 131 -1.83 -8.38 13.54
C VAL A 131 -0.77 -9.39 13.10
N ALA A 132 0.51 -9.03 13.13
CA ALA A 132 1.61 -9.86 12.65
C ALA A 132 2.64 -10.14 13.74
N ASP A 133 3.18 -11.36 13.72
CA ASP A 133 4.34 -11.77 14.52
C ASP A 133 5.65 -11.42 13.83
N ARG A 134 5.64 -11.27 12.49
CA ARG A 134 6.79 -10.85 11.70
C ARG A 134 6.32 -10.00 10.52
N VAL A 135 7.07 -8.95 10.23
CA VAL A 135 6.85 -8.05 9.09
C VAL A 135 8.12 -7.99 8.28
N GLU A 136 7.98 -8.18 6.97
CA GLU A 136 9.07 -8.07 5.99
C GLU A 136 8.78 -6.92 5.03
N ILE A 137 9.82 -6.21 4.61
CA ILE A 137 9.77 -5.16 3.59
C ILE A 137 10.84 -5.45 2.54
N ASP A 138 10.43 -5.61 1.28
CA ASP A 138 11.31 -5.57 0.13
C ASP A 138 11.05 -4.28 -0.65
N THR A 139 12.05 -3.45 -0.84
CA THR A 139 11.89 -2.14 -1.46
C THR A 139 13.04 -1.81 -2.41
N LEU A 140 12.70 -1.14 -3.53
CA LEU A 140 13.68 -0.60 -4.47
C LEU A 140 13.30 0.85 -4.80
N SER A 141 14.21 1.77 -4.51
CA SER A 141 14.02 3.19 -4.78
C SER A 141 14.03 3.51 -6.28
N PHE A 142 13.25 4.52 -6.69
CA PHE A 142 13.27 5.08 -8.04
C PHE A 142 14.60 5.75 -8.43
N ARG A 143 15.49 5.99 -7.47
CA ARG A 143 16.77 6.67 -7.68
C ARG A 143 17.70 5.82 -8.53
N GLU A 144 18.35 6.43 -9.50
CA GLU A 144 19.32 5.75 -10.35
C GLU A 144 20.46 5.16 -9.52
N GLY A 145 20.75 3.88 -9.73
CA GLY A 145 21.80 3.15 -9.02
C GLY A 145 21.45 2.73 -7.59
N ALA A 146 20.19 2.90 -7.17
CA ALA A 146 19.74 2.38 -5.87
C ALA A 146 19.81 0.84 -5.86
N GLU A 147 20.21 0.29 -4.73
CA GLU A 147 20.16 -1.14 -4.45
C GLU A 147 18.86 -1.51 -3.75
N ALA A 148 18.33 -2.69 -4.07
CA ALA A 148 17.14 -3.20 -3.41
C ALA A 148 17.46 -3.62 -1.98
N VAL A 149 16.54 -3.37 -1.06
CA VAL A 149 16.70 -3.60 0.38
C VAL A 149 15.62 -4.55 0.86
N HIS A 150 16.04 -5.56 1.62
CA HIS A 150 15.18 -6.39 2.47
C HIS A 150 15.35 -5.97 3.92
N TRP A 151 14.23 -5.78 4.60
CA TRP A 151 14.16 -5.47 6.02
C TRP A 151 13.13 -6.39 6.69
N GLU A 152 13.46 -6.88 7.89
CA GLU A 152 12.51 -7.69 8.68
C GLU A 152 12.58 -7.37 10.16
N SER A 153 11.45 -7.54 10.86
CA SER A 153 11.35 -7.45 12.32
C SER A 153 10.18 -8.30 12.83
N ASP A 154 10.34 -8.84 14.04
CA ASP A 154 9.29 -9.53 14.79
C ASP A 154 8.43 -8.59 15.65
N GLY A 155 8.62 -7.29 15.48
CA GLY A 155 7.95 -6.27 16.27
C GLY A 155 8.49 -6.15 17.69
N GLY A 156 9.71 -6.60 17.92
CA GLY A 156 10.55 -6.26 19.06
C GLY A 156 11.30 -4.96 18.83
N MET A 157 12.47 -4.86 19.45
CA MET A 157 13.38 -3.72 19.31
C MET A 157 14.40 -3.95 18.18
N ASP A 158 14.51 -5.18 17.72
CA ASP A 158 15.51 -5.62 16.77
C ASP A 158 14.91 -5.71 15.36
N TYR A 159 15.73 -5.42 14.38
CA TYR A 159 15.45 -5.64 12.97
C TYR A 159 16.70 -6.21 12.27
N ALA A 160 16.49 -6.88 11.16
CA ALA A 160 17.54 -7.22 10.21
C ALA A 160 17.35 -6.42 8.91
N MET A 161 18.44 -6.04 8.25
CA MET A 161 18.41 -5.38 6.97
C MET A 161 19.55 -5.87 6.10
N GLU A 162 19.24 -6.27 4.86
CA GLU A 162 20.20 -6.80 3.89
C GLU A 162 19.80 -6.44 2.46
N GLY A 163 20.58 -6.87 1.47
CA GLY A 163 20.22 -6.70 0.06
C GLY A 163 19.04 -7.58 -0.34
N SER A 164 18.15 -7.08 -1.19
CA SER A 164 16.99 -7.80 -1.74
C SER A 164 17.19 -8.13 -3.22
N GLU A 165 16.52 -9.18 -3.71
CA GLU A 165 16.46 -9.53 -5.13
C GLU A 165 15.35 -8.77 -5.90
N LYS A 166 14.67 -7.82 -5.27
CA LYS A 166 13.60 -7.03 -5.90
C LYS A 166 14.16 -6.23 -7.09
N THR A 167 13.51 -6.34 -8.23
CA THR A 167 13.95 -5.71 -9.49
C THR A 167 13.09 -4.52 -9.89
N ASP A 168 11.84 -4.48 -9.43
CA ASP A 168 10.89 -3.44 -9.78
C ASP A 168 10.86 -2.34 -8.71
N ILE A 169 10.76 -1.08 -9.14
CA ILE A 169 10.61 0.08 -8.25
C ILE A 169 9.32 -0.04 -7.45
N GLY A 170 9.39 0.33 -6.17
CA GLY A 170 8.26 0.30 -5.24
C GLY A 170 8.55 -0.51 -3.99
N THR A 171 7.51 -0.81 -3.22
CA THR A 171 7.63 -1.49 -1.93
C THR A 171 6.68 -2.67 -1.86
N ARG A 172 7.15 -3.78 -1.31
CA ARG A 172 6.38 -4.95 -0.90
C ARG A 172 6.48 -5.06 0.62
N ILE A 173 5.34 -5.15 1.30
CA ILE A 173 5.27 -5.37 2.75
C ILE A 173 4.51 -6.66 2.98
N THR A 174 5.16 -7.67 3.54
CA THR A 174 4.56 -8.97 3.87
C THR A 174 4.39 -9.09 5.37
N LEU A 175 3.17 -9.38 5.81
CA LEU A 175 2.81 -9.61 7.20
C LEU A 175 2.58 -11.11 7.41
N HIS A 176 3.36 -11.71 8.29
CA HIS A 176 3.12 -13.05 8.82
C HIS A 176 2.19 -12.92 10.02
N LEU A 177 0.94 -13.28 9.83
CA LEU A 177 -0.14 -13.03 10.78
C LEU A 177 0.04 -13.86 12.05
N ASN A 178 -0.25 -13.25 13.21
CA ASN A 178 -0.37 -13.98 14.46
C ASN A 178 -1.68 -14.80 14.52
N GLU A 179 -1.77 -15.76 15.44
CA GLU A 179 -2.91 -16.69 15.53
C GLU A 179 -4.26 -15.98 15.69
N ASP A 180 -4.31 -14.89 16.43
CA ASP A 180 -5.54 -14.12 16.67
C ASP A 180 -6.01 -13.34 15.44
N SER A 181 -5.16 -13.24 14.41
CA SER A 181 -5.36 -12.41 13.22
C SER A 181 -5.45 -13.20 11.90
N TYR A 182 -5.53 -14.52 11.95
CA TYR A 182 -5.63 -15.36 10.73
C TYR A 182 -6.84 -15.05 9.85
N GLU A 183 -7.86 -14.36 10.36
CA GLU A 183 -8.97 -13.88 9.55
C GLU A 183 -8.52 -12.99 8.37
N PHE A 184 -7.41 -12.28 8.51
CA PHE A 184 -6.86 -11.38 7.48
C PHE A 184 -6.08 -12.11 6.37
N SER A 185 -5.86 -13.44 6.46
CA SER A 185 -5.39 -14.24 5.34
C SER A 185 -6.52 -14.62 4.38
N ASN A 186 -7.78 -14.33 4.73
CA ASN A 186 -8.95 -14.63 3.94
C ASN A 186 -9.31 -13.49 3.01
N GLU A 187 -9.39 -13.76 1.69
CA GLU A 187 -9.69 -12.74 0.67
C GLU A 187 -11.03 -12.03 0.92
N TYR A 188 -12.09 -12.74 1.32
CA TYR A 188 -13.40 -12.13 1.54
C TYR A 188 -13.38 -11.13 2.69
N ARG A 189 -12.66 -11.46 3.77
CA ARG A 189 -12.51 -10.57 4.92
C ARG A 189 -11.74 -9.31 4.55
N VAL A 190 -10.65 -9.45 3.81
CA VAL A 190 -9.84 -8.31 3.35
C VAL A 190 -10.62 -7.45 2.37
N ARG A 191 -11.44 -8.04 1.49
CA ARG A 191 -12.33 -7.33 0.57
C ARG A 191 -13.30 -6.43 1.32
N GLU A 192 -13.98 -6.93 2.34
CA GLU A 192 -14.89 -6.13 3.18
C GLU A 192 -14.19 -4.92 3.80
N ILE A 193 -12.95 -5.11 4.27
CA ILE A 193 -12.16 -4.03 4.87
C ILE A 193 -11.76 -2.99 3.82
N LEU A 194 -11.28 -3.43 2.65
CA LEU A 194 -10.92 -2.54 1.54
C LEU A 194 -12.13 -1.73 1.05
N GLU A 195 -13.28 -2.37 0.89
CA GLU A 195 -14.53 -1.69 0.52
C GLU A 195 -14.97 -0.69 1.59
N LYS A 196 -14.79 -0.99 2.88
CA LYS A 196 -15.16 -0.12 3.99
C LYS A 196 -14.28 1.13 4.09
N TYR A 197 -12.97 0.96 3.93
CA TYR A 197 -12.00 2.02 4.26
C TYR A 197 -11.28 2.63 3.05
N CYS A 198 -11.23 1.92 1.92
CA CYS A 198 -10.39 2.29 0.78
C CYS A 198 -11.18 2.56 -0.51
N SER A 199 -12.52 2.50 -0.49
CA SER A 199 -13.40 2.64 -1.68
C SER A 199 -13.13 3.87 -2.55
N PHE A 200 -12.56 4.93 -1.99
CA PHE A 200 -12.34 6.20 -2.69
C PHE A 200 -10.88 6.67 -2.63
N MET A 201 -9.96 5.74 -2.46
CA MET A 201 -8.53 6.05 -2.53
C MET A 201 -8.15 6.50 -3.95
N PRO A 202 -7.14 7.40 -4.08
CA PRO A 202 -6.81 8.05 -5.36
C PRO A 202 -6.06 7.15 -6.35
N THR A 203 -5.68 5.94 -5.94
CA THR A 203 -4.95 4.96 -6.75
C THR A 203 -5.75 3.66 -6.81
N GLU A 204 -5.74 2.99 -7.96
CA GLU A 204 -6.39 1.69 -8.13
C GLU A 204 -5.84 0.65 -7.16
N ILE A 205 -6.74 -0.09 -6.51
CA ILE A 205 -6.42 -1.12 -5.53
C ILE A 205 -6.95 -2.45 -6.06
N TYR A 206 -6.05 -3.43 -6.17
CA TYR A 206 -6.37 -4.77 -6.59
C TYR A 206 -6.22 -5.75 -5.43
N LEU A 207 -7.12 -6.71 -5.32
CA LEU A 207 -7.05 -7.79 -4.35
C LEU A 207 -6.91 -9.12 -5.08
N HIS A 208 -5.93 -9.89 -4.68
CA HIS A 208 -5.65 -11.20 -5.22
C HIS A 208 -5.52 -12.23 -4.09
N LYS A 209 -5.96 -13.45 -4.37
CA LYS A 209 -5.56 -14.60 -3.57
C LYS A 209 -4.32 -15.21 -4.21
N GLU A 210 -3.23 -15.26 -3.46
CA GLU A 210 -2.02 -15.95 -3.89
C GLU A 210 -2.36 -17.45 -4.13
N ASN A 211 -1.80 -18.05 -5.15
CA ASN A 211 -2.11 -19.43 -5.58
C ASN A 211 -3.57 -19.68 -6.04
N ALA A 212 -4.35 -18.63 -6.33
CA ALA A 212 -5.67 -18.83 -6.96
C ALA A 212 -5.51 -19.37 -8.38
N GLU A 213 -6.40 -20.29 -8.76
CA GLU A 213 -6.49 -20.72 -10.16
C GLU A 213 -6.95 -19.54 -11.04
N PRO A 214 -6.39 -19.40 -12.25
CA PRO A 214 -6.81 -18.34 -13.17
C PRO A 214 -8.31 -18.43 -13.48
N GLU A 215 -9.02 -17.34 -13.30
CA GLU A 215 -10.42 -17.21 -13.70
C GLU A 215 -10.54 -16.84 -15.18
N TYR A 216 -11.53 -17.42 -15.86
CA TYR A 216 -11.79 -17.18 -17.27
C TYR A 216 -13.22 -16.73 -17.48
N ASP A 217 -13.39 -15.69 -18.30
CA ASP A 217 -14.69 -15.27 -18.83
C ASP A 217 -14.96 -15.99 -20.15
N GLU A 218 -16.22 -16.36 -20.42
CA GLU A 218 -16.64 -16.87 -21.71
C GLU A 218 -17.11 -15.70 -22.58
N VAL A 219 -16.37 -15.41 -23.62
CA VAL A 219 -16.68 -14.32 -24.56
C VAL A 219 -17.12 -14.92 -25.91
N GLU A 220 -18.21 -14.42 -26.49
CA GLU A 220 -18.66 -14.83 -27.80
C GLU A 220 -17.71 -14.33 -28.89
N THR A 221 -17.18 -15.21 -29.73
CA THR A 221 -16.22 -14.87 -30.79
C THR A 221 -16.87 -14.19 -32.00
N GLY A 222 -18.20 -14.09 -32.05
CA GLY A 222 -18.96 -13.62 -33.20
C GLY A 222 -19.14 -14.68 -34.29
N GLU A 223 -18.49 -15.81 -34.19
CA GLU A 223 -18.66 -16.98 -35.07
C GLU A 223 -19.76 -17.88 -34.55
N LYS A 224 -20.38 -18.66 -35.46
CA LYS A 224 -21.41 -19.63 -35.13
C LYS A 224 -20.97 -21.04 -35.52
N ASP A 225 -21.32 -22.00 -34.71
CA ASP A 225 -21.13 -23.42 -35.02
C ASP A 225 -22.06 -23.89 -36.17
N ALA A 226 -21.92 -25.14 -36.57
CA ALA A 226 -22.71 -25.74 -37.66
C ALA A 226 -24.23 -25.78 -37.36
N ASP A 227 -24.60 -25.66 -36.07
CA ASP A 227 -25.99 -25.68 -35.58
C ASP A 227 -26.54 -24.23 -35.36
N GLY A 228 -25.70 -23.20 -35.60
CA GLY A 228 -26.05 -21.77 -35.50
C GLY A 228 -25.89 -21.16 -34.11
N ASN A 229 -25.29 -21.86 -33.15
CA ASN A 229 -25.02 -21.34 -31.82
C ASN A 229 -23.73 -20.50 -31.82
N PRO A 230 -23.64 -19.43 -30.98
CA PRO A 230 -22.43 -18.64 -30.88
C PRO A 230 -21.28 -19.49 -30.29
N ILE A 231 -20.13 -19.44 -30.94
CA ILE A 231 -18.90 -20.06 -30.41
C ILE A 231 -18.37 -19.15 -29.31
N LYS A 232 -18.11 -19.73 -28.13
CA LYS A 232 -17.53 -19.05 -26.98
C LYS A 232 -16.07 -19.42 -26.81
N GLU A 233 -15.24 -18.42 -26.53
CA GLU A 233 -13.83 -18.61 -26.17
C GLU A 233 -13.60 -18.22 -24.71
N LYS A 234 -12.73 -18.97 -24.02
CA LYS A 234 -12.32 -18.65 -22.66
C LYS A 234 -11.19 -17.61 -22.72
N VAL A 235 -11.46 -16.42 -22.23
CA VAL A 235 -10.49 -15.33 -22.12
C VAL A 235 -10.16 -15.17 -20.63
N LEU A 236 -8.87 -14.97 -20.31
CA LEU A 236 -8.44 -14.71 -18.94
C LEU A 236 -9.16 -13.46 -18.41
N LYS A 237 -9.83 -13.61 -17.28
CA LYS A 237 -10.56 -12.50 -16.65
C LYS A 237 -9.59 -11.40 -16.26
N THR A 238 -9.86 -10.18 -16.69
CA THR A 238 -9.07 -9.02 -16.32
C THR A 238 -9.41 -8.61 -14.90
N PRO A 239 -8.42 -8.52 -13.98
CA PRO A 239 -8.66 -8.03 -12.63
C PRO A 239 -9.30 -6.65 -12.65
N GLN A 240 -10.28 -6.43 -11.78
CA GLN A 240 -10.93 -5.14 -11.62
C GLN A 240 -10.50 -4.51 -10.30
N PRO A 241 -10.24 -3.19 -10.25
CA PRO A 241 -9.96 -2.50 -9.00
C PRO A 241 -11.17 -2.55 -8.06
N ILE A 242 -10.93 -2.64 -6.76
CA ILE A 242 -11.98 -2.68 -5.73
C ILE A 242 -12.57 -1.28 -5.49
N ASN A 243 -11.77 -0.23 -5.71
CA ASN A 243 -12.12 1.14 -5.41
C ASN A 243 -12.50 1.96 -6.66
N ASP A 244 -13.20 3.06 -6.43
CA ASP A 244 -13.50 4.09 -7.44
C ASP A 244 -12.56 5.28 -7.25
N THR A 245 -11.59 5.44 -8.16
CA THR A 245 -10.62 6.54 -8.15
C THR A 245 -11.20 7.87 -8.64
N THR A 246 -12.41 7.86 -9.22
CA THR A 246 -13.09 9.05 -9.77
C THR A 246 -14.53 9.19 -9.24
N PRO A 247 -14.71 9.26 -7.91
CA PRO A 247 -16.04 9.32 -7.32
C PRO A 247 -16.82 10.57 -7.78
N LEU A 248 -18.15 10.51 -7.69
CA LEU A 248 -19.06 11.52 -8.23
C LEU A 248 -18.74 12.95 -7.80
N TRP A 249 -18.27 13.15 -6.57
CA TRP A 249 -17.94 14.48 -6.04
C TRP A 249 -16.64 15.08 -6.59
N THR A 250 -15.78 14.28 -7.24
CA THR A 250 -14.58 14.77 -7.93
C THR A 250 -14.86 15.14 -9.40
N LYS A 251 -16.03 14.73 -9.95
CA LYS A 251 -16.40 14.97 -11.35
C LYS A 251 -16.93 16.40 -11.54
N HIS A 252 -16.62 16.97 -12.68
CA HIS A 252 -17.19 18.27 -13.05
C HIS A 252 -18.72 18.16 -13.22
N PRO A 253 -19.53 19.16 -12.82
CA PRO A 253 -21.02 19.11 -12.92
C PRO A 253 -21.55 18.72 -14.31
N ASN A 254 -20.83 19.08 -15.38
CA ASN A 254 -21.20 18.74 -16.77
C ASN A 254 -21.01 17.26 -17.12
N GLU A 255 -20.23 16.50 -16.33
CA GLU A 255 -19.98 15.07 -16.52
C GLU A 255 -21.04 14.24 -15.79
N ILE A 256 -21.56 14.76 -14.67
CA ILE A 256 -22.58 14.08 -13.86
C ILE A 256 -23.91 13.93 -14.62
N GLY A 257 -24.24 14.89 -15.52
CA GLY A 257 -25.49 14.88 -16.29
C GLY A 257 -25.50 13.91 -17.49
N ARG A 258 -24.39 13.27 -17.85
CA ARG A 258 -24.31 12.35 -19.01
C ARG A 258 -24.44 10.86 -18.64
N ALA A 259 -24.48 10.52 -17.37
CA ALA A 259 -24.56 9.14 -16.92
C ALA A 259 -26.01 8.58 -16.87
N HIS A 260 -27.00 9.33 -17.31
CA HIS A 260 -28.43 8.95 -17.27
C HIS A 260 -29.16 9.10 -18.62
N VAL A 261 -28.47 8.87 -19.73
CA VAL A 261 -29.16 8.76 -21.03
C VAL A 261 -28.76 7.47 -21.73
#